data_545bb72a18a2879a61bce3b6524333af
#
_entry.id   545bb72a18a2879a61bce3b6524333af
#
_cell.length_a   1.000
_cell.length_b   1.000
_cell.length_c   1.000
_cell.angle_alpha   90.00
_cell.angle_beta   90.00
_cell.angle_gamma   90.00
#
_symmetry.space_group_name_H-M   'P 1'
#
loop_
_entity.id
_entity.type
_entity.pdbx_description
1 polymer ?
#
loop_
_entity_poly.entity_id
_entity_poly.type
_entity_poly.pdbx_seq_one_letter_code
_entity_poly.pdbx_strand_id
1 'polypeptide(L)'
;MKTVKILAAAAAALLSLTASAKTGASAISIVPYPQSIDVQKGAFKIKGPAVNCDPAMDEHSRDAVAKFAVQLTKVTGRTCTYAAPIGITKAIKNGTSKGFLFYVDPALAEEEYSININKKAVLVAASSRPGFLYAIQTLKQMLPEAIYGSSAAAEIKWTLPCVSIKDKPRFSYRGTHLDCSRHFFSVDEVKKYLDIMAVYKQNRFHWHLTDDQGWRLEIKQYPELTQVGAYRDGTMIAKDWDSNDGIRYGGYYTQDQIREVIAYAHELGITVIPEIDLPGHMLAALTAYPQLGCTGGPYKVWSRWGVSDDVLCVGKEETMTFLENVLAEVAELFPSEYIHIGGDECPKERWKECETCQAKIKELGLKDDEHGTAEQHLQNYVTQRMQAFLATKGKRIIGWDEVLEGKLGEGTTIMAWRGVKHGLKAIEQGFDVIMTPNSHCYIDYYQSKDKDNEPLAIGGYLPWKKIYRFDPCEGVPAGKQSHILGPQCNLWTEYIATNEHLEYMLLPRIIAMSEVQWCDLDNKDIDRFETSLNGHQYKILDIMGYNYRKDR
;
A
#
# COMPACT_ATOMS: atom_id res chain seq x y z
N MET A 1 16.89 26.33 56.72
CA MET A 1 15.59 25.66 56.54
C MET A 1 14.55 26.47 55.73
N LYS A 2 14.92 27.49 54.96
CA LYS A 2 13.98 28.25 54.09
C LYS A 2 14.18 28.03 52.58
N THR A 3 15.23 27.38 52.15
CA THR A 3 15.57 27.20 50.73
C THR A 3 15.06 25.87 50.13
N VAL A 4 14.62 24.91 50.94
CA VAL A 4 14.13 23.61 50.46
C VAL A 4 12.61 23.63 50.16
N LYS A 5 11.84 24.62 50.66
CA LYS A 5 10.39 24.70 50.41
C LYS A 5 10.02 25.38 49.08
N ILE A 6 10.91 26.08 48.41
CA ILE A 6 10.63 26.78 47.13
C ILE A 6 10.83 25.84 45.94
N LEU A 7 11.69 24.84 46.04
CA LEU A 7 11.89 23.84 44.95
C LEU A 7 10.75 22.81 44.84
N ALA A 8 10.05 22.52 45.93
CA ALA A 8 8.92 21.58 45.92
C ALA A 8 7.63 22.18 45.29
N ALA A 9 7.45 23.51 45.36
CA ALA A 9 6.31 24.19 44.75
C ALA A 9 6.47 24.36 43.22
N ALA A 10 7.69 24.48 42.69
CA ALA A 10 7.94 24.58 41.25
C ALA A 10 7.81 23.22 40.55
N ALA A 11 8.16 22.11 41.21
CA ALA A 11 7.99 20.76 40.67
C ALA A 11 6.50 20.33 40.61
N ALA A 12 5.69 20.74 41.58
CA ALA A 12 4.25 20.46 41.57
C ALA A 12 3.46 21.29 40.53
N ALA A 13 3.95 22.49 40.19
CA ALA A 13 3.32 23.32 39.14
C ALA A 13 3.67 22.83 37.69
N LEU A 14 4.82 22.20 37.48
CA LEU A 14 5.16 21.59 36.18
C LEU A 14 4.44 20.24 35.94
N LEU A 15 4.14 19.47 37.00
CA LEU A 15 3.39 18.22 36.89
C LEU A 15 1.89 18.42 36.66
N SER A 16 1.32 19.58 37.01
CA SER A 16 -0.09 19.88 36.77
C SER A 16 -0.40 20.44 35.37
N LEU A 17 0.60 20.91 34.62
CA LEU A 17 0.44 21.39 33.24
C LEU A 17 0.46 20.26 32.18
N THR A 18 1.04 19.09 32.50
CA THR A 18 1.07 17.95 31.58
C THR A 18 -0.18 17.06 31.63
N ALA A 19 -0.97 17.13 32.71
CA ALA A 19 -2.20 16.35 32.85
C ALA A 19 -3.42 16.98 32.16
N SER A 20 -3.39 18.29 31.82
CA SER A 20 -4.54 18.99 31.21
C SER A 20 -4.61 18.86 29.68
N ALA A 21 -3.54 18.42 29.02
CA ALA A 21 -3.51 18.28 27.56
C ALA A 21 -4.08 16.94 27.06
N LYS A 22 -4.07 15.90 27.90
CA LYS A 22 -4.54 14.55 27.50
C LYS A 22 -6.08 14.42 27.36
N THR A 23 -6.86 15.20 28.08
CA THR A 23 -8.33 15.07 28.08
C THR A 23 -9.03 15.69 26.86
N GLY A 24 -8.36 16.60 26.13
CA GLY A 24 -8.94 17.21 24.92
C GLY A 24 -8.58 16.46 23.63
N ALA A 25 -7.42 15.82 23.56
CA ALA A 25 -6.95 15.10 22.39
C ALA A 25 -7.66 13.75 22.16
N SER A 26 -8.20 13.13 23.23
CA SER A 26 -8.94 11.87 23.13
C SER A 26 -10.32 11.98 22.47
N ALA A 27 -10.80 13.20 22.21
CA ALA A 27 -12.10 13.44 21.57
C ALA A 27 -12.03 13.53 20.02
N ILE A 28 -10.83 13.51 19.43
CA ILE A 28 -10.65 13.60 17.98
C ILE A 28 -10.20 12.26 17.43
N SER A 29 -11.04 11.65 16.57
CA SER A 29 -10.88 10.31 16.04
C SER A 29 -10.22 10.32 14.66
N ILE A 30 -8.96 10.76 14.57
CA ILE A 30 -8.16 10.73 13.34
C ILE A 30 -7.33 9.43 13.31
N VAL A 31 -7.34 8.72 12.19
CA VAL A 31 -6.49 7.55 11.91
C VAL A 31 -5.94 7.68 10.48
N PRO A 32 -4.63 7.58 10.26
CA PRO A 32 -3.57 7.51 11.27
C PRO A 32 -3.45 8.81 12.07
N TYR A 33 -3.03 8.65 13.33
CA TYR A 33 -2.95 9.77 14.27
C TYR A 33 -1.78 10.71 13.93
N PRO A 34 -1.99 12.04 13.95
CA PRO A 34 -0.97 13.00 13.56
C PRO A 34 0.19 13.08 14.57
N GLN A 35 1.35 13.56 14.07
CA GLN A 35 2.56 13.74 14.87
C GLN A 35 2.35 14.71 16.04
N SER A 36 1.57 15.77 15.83
CA SER A 36 1.27 16.75 16.87
C SER A 36 -0.15 17.29 16.69
N ILE A 37 -0.90 17.32 17.78
CA ILE A 37 -2.24 17.87 17.81
C ILE A 37 -2.48 18.64 19.11
N ASP A 38 -2.88 19.91 18.99
CA ASP A 38 -3.27 20.77 20.10
C ASP A 38 -4.72 21.22 19.93
N VAL A 39 -5.61 20.74 20.81
CA VAL A 39 -7.06 21.01 20.76
C VAL A 39 -7.40 22.25 21.55
N GLN A 40 -8.06 23.21 20.92
CA GLN A 40 -8.43 24.50 21.47
C GLN A 40 -9.95 24.61 21.67
N LYS A 41 -10.38 25.55 22.50
CA LYS A 41 -11.82 25.78 22.76
C LYS A 41 -12.51 26.41 21.55
N GLY A 42 -13.59 25.78 21.08
CA GLY A 42 -14.47 26.30 20.04
C GLY A 42 -14.50 25.43 18.80
N ALA A 43 -15.24 25.88 17.79
CA ALA A 43 -15.37 25.20 16.52
C ALA A 43 -15.57 26.19 15.36
N PHE A 44 -15.03 25.83 14.20
CA PHE A 44 -15.36 26.45 12.92
C PHE A 44 -16.68 25.87 12.41
N LYS A 45 -17.65 26.75 12.07
CA LYS A 45 -18.97 26.34 11.56
C LYS A 45 -19.01 26.44 10.05
N ILE A 46 -19.31 25.33 9.38
CA ILE A 46 -19.45 25.29 7.92
C ILE A 46 -20.86 25.78 7.54
N LYS A 47 -20.91 27.02 7.03
CA LYS A 47 -22.15 27.71 6.61
C LYS A 47 -22.07 28.16 5.14
N GLY A 48 -21.43 27.38 4.27
CA GLY A 48 -21.13 27.78 2.90
C GLY A 48 -19.90 28.69 2.81
N PRO A 49 -18.75 28.31 3.41
CA PRO A 49 -17.55 29.13 3.35
C PRO A 49 -16.91 29.12 1.97
N ALA A 50 -16.14 30.17 1.68
CA ALA A 50 -15.23 30.15 0.54
C ALA A 50 -14.08 29.16 0.82
N VAL A 51 -13.67 28.46 -0.24
CA VAL A 51 -12.48 27.60 -0.27
C VAL A 51 -11.48 28.24 -1.23
N ASN A 52 -10.37 28.74 -0.71
CA ASN A 52 -9.40 29.53 -1.45
C ASN A 52 -8.06 28.79 -1.53
N CYS A 53 -7.39 28.92 -2.67
CA CYS A 53 -6.06 28.39 -2.90
C CYS A 53 -5.05 29.52 -3.15
N ASP A 54 -3.80 29.31 -2.74
CA ASP A 54 -2.68 30.15 -3.14
C ASP A 54 -2.40 29.97 -4.64
N PRO A 55 -2.14 31.06 -5.40
CA PRO A 55 -1.70 30.98 -6.79
C PRO A 55 -0.41 30.16 -6.99
N ALA A 56 0.43 30.06 -5.96
CA ALA A 56 1.67 29.27 -6.00
C ALA A 56 1.44 27.74 -6.01
N MET A 57 0.22 27.28 -5.70
CA MET A 57 -0.11 25.85 -5.77
C MET A 57 -0.12 25.38 -7.23
N ASP A 58 0.42 24.19 -7.48
CA ASP A 58 0.31 23.53 -8.78
C ASP A 58 -1.16 23.18 -9.13
N GLU A 59 -1.40 22.86 -10.39
CA GLU A 59 -2.75 22.59 -10.90
C GLU A 59 -3.40 21.38 -10.23
N HIS A 60 -2.66 20.28 -10.08
CA HIS A 60 -3.18 19.06 -9.46
C HIS A 60 -3.51 19.24 -7.97
N SER A 61 -2.70 20.02 -7.25
CA SER A 61 -3.01 20.42 -5.87
C SER A 61 -4.28 21.26 -5.79
N ARG A 62 -4.46 22.22 -6.70
CA ARG A 62 -5.68 23.03 -6.77
C ARG A 62 -6.91 22.20 -7.11
N ASP A 63 -6.78 21.20 -8.00
CA ASP A 63 -7.87 20.29 -8.36
C ASP A 63 -8.31 19.42 -7.17
N ALA A 64 -7.37 18.91 -6.37
CA ALA A 64 -7.69 18.20 -5.13
C ALA A 64 -8.51 19.04 -4.15
N VAL A 65 -8.16 20.32 -3.99
CA VAL A 65 -8.92 21.26 -3.15
C VAL A 65 -10.29 21.59 -3.75
N ALA A 66 -10.38 21.71 -5.07
CA ALA A 66 -11.67 21.92 -5.77
C ALA A 66 -12.61 20.72 -5.57
N LYS A 67 -12.11 19.48 -5.71
CA LYS A 67 -12.85 18.25 -5.42
C LYS A 67 -13.34 18.20 -3.97
N PHE A 68 -12.51 18.62 -3.01
CA PHE A 68 -12.92 18.73 -1.61
C PHE A 68 -14.06 19.77 -1.41
N ALA A 69 -14.00 20.92 -2.08
CA ALA A 69 -15.06 21.94 -2.02
C ALA A 69 -16.39 21.42 -2.63
N VAL A 70 -16.31 20.66 -3.73
CA VAL A 70 -17.45 19.99 -4.34
C VAL A 70 -18.08 18.98 -3.39
N GLN A 71 -17.25 18.14 -2.73
CA GLN A 71 -17.73 17.17 -1.75
C GLN A 71 -18.40 17.86 -0.56
N LEU A 72 -17.80 18.91 0.00
CA LEU A 72 -18.43 19.71 1.07
C LEU A 72 -19.79 20.27 0.64
N THR A 73 -19.88 20.83 -0.58
CA THR A 73 -21.15 21.36 -1.12
C THR A 73 -22.19 20.26 -1.20
N LYS A 74 -21.81 19.10 -1.77
CA LYS A 74 -22.70 17.95 -1.97
C LYS A 74 -23.32 17.47 -0.66
N VAL A 75 -22.50 17.21 0.35
CA VAL A 75 -22.95 16.58 1.61
C VAL A 75 -23.56 17.57 2.60
N THR A 76 -23.14 18.84 2.59
CA THR A 76 -23.69 19.83 3.49
C THR A 76 -24.99 20.47 2.96
N GLY A 77 -25.27 20.34 1.67
CA GLY A 77 -26.33 21.07 0.99
C GLY A 77 -26.13 22.59 0.97
N ARG A 78 -24.91 23.06 1.24
CA ARG A 78 -24.55 24.48 1.30
C ARG A 78 -23.44 24.76 0.32
N THR A 79 -23.62 25.78 -0.53
CA THR A 79 -22.60 26.14 -1.53
C THR A 79 -21.29 26.52 -0.85
N CYS A 80 -20.28 25.68 -0.94
CA CYS A 80 -18.90 25.96 -0.56
C CYS A 80 -18.18 26.41 -1.84
N THR A 81 -18.03 27.74 -2.01
CA THR A 81 -17.53 28.30 -3.24
C THR A 81 -16.04 28.07 -3.35
N TYR A 82 -15.60 27.27 -4.34
CA TYR A 82 -14.22 27.25 -4.75
C TYR A 82 -13.91 28.55 -5.51
N ALA A 83 -13.02 29.38 -4.94
CA ALA A 83 -12.66 30.66 -5.53
C ALA A 83 -11.43 30.52 -6.43
N ALA A 84 -11.31 31.42 -7.41
CA ALA A 84 -10.06 31.54 -8.18
C ALA A 84 -8.87 31.78 -7.22
N PRO A 85 -7.65 31.31 -7.56
CA PRO A 85 -6.47 31.50 -6.74
C PRO A 85 -6.24 32.97 -6.41
N ILE A 86 -6.07 33.28 -5.12
CA ILE A 86 -5.83 34.64 -4.62
C ILE A 86 -4.64 34.66 -3.67
N GLY A 87 -3.92 35.75 -3.64
CA GLY A 87 -2.81 35.94 -2.70
C GLY A 87 -3.28 35.99 -1.26
N ILE A 88 -3.31 34.85 -0.59
CA ILE A 88 -3.84 34.66 0.78
C ILE A 88 -2.82 35.00 1.88
N THR A 89 -1.53 35.06 1.55
CA THR A 89 -0.44 35.32 2.51
C THR A 89 -0.66 36.59 3.31
N LYS A 90 -1.16 37.67 2.68
CA LYS A 90 -1.47 38.94 3.37
C LYS A 90 -2.61 38.80 4.35
N ALA A 91 -3.66 38.04 4.00
CA ALA A 91 -4.81 37.78 4.89
C ALA A 91 -4.39 36.93 6.09
N ILE A 92 -3.51 35.96 5.91
CA ILE A 92 -2.94 35.14 6.99
C ILE A 92 -2.13 36.02 7.94
N LYS A 93 -1.16 36.81 7.42
CA LYS A 93 -0.30 37.69 8.23
C LYS A 93 -1.09 38.72 9.04
N ASN A 94 -2.17 39.23 8.49
CA ASN A 94 -3.01 40.25 9.15
C ASN A 94 -4.12 39.65 10.05
N GLY A 95 -4.22 38.32 10.18
CA GLY A 95 -5.28 37.66 10.95
C GLY A 95 -6.70 37.91 10.45
N THR A 96 -6.86 38.32 9.18
CA THR A 96 -8.15 38.62 8.54
C THR A 96 -8.73 37.43 7.76
N SER A 97 -8.10 36.27 7.85
CA SER A 97 -8.48 35.03 7.16
C SER A 97 -9.89 34.57 7.54
N LYS A 98 -10.67 34.14 6.52
CA LYS A 98 -12.00 33.54 6.68
C LYS A 98 -12.17 32.37 5.72
N GLY A 99 -12.94 31.35 6.11
CA GLY A 99 -13.18 30.16 5.29
C GLY A 99 -12.00 29.21 5.28
N PHE A 100 -11.89 28.40 4.23
CA PHE A 100 -10.74 27.51 4.02
C PHE A 100 -9.70 28.22 3.18
N LEU A 101 -8.44 28.13 3.58
CA LEU A 101 -7.30 28.71 2.90
C LEU A 101 -6.17 27.69 2.80
N PHE A 102 -5.91 27.21 1.58
CA PHE A 102 -4.82 26.30 1.26
C PHE A 102 -3.66 27.08 0.66
N TYR A 103 -2.45 26.95 1.21
CA TYR A 103 -1.29 27.70 0.75
C TYR A 103 0.00 26.91 0.80
N VAL A 104 0.95 27.29 -0.07
CA VAL A 104 2.26 26.66 -0.13
C VAL A 104 3.16 27.20 0.98
N ASP A 105 3.72 26.29 1.77
CA ASP A 105 4.82 26.59 2.70
C ASP A 105 6.05 25.76 2.30
N PRO A 106 7.04 26.35 1.64
CA PRO A 106 8.21 25.64 1.13
C PRO A 106 9.16 25.15 2.23
N ALA A 107 8.92 25.52 3.50
CA ALA A 107 9.70 25.03 4.64
C ALA A 107 9.27 23.64 5.11
N LEU A 108 8.09 23.17 4.68
CA LEU A 108 7.60 21.83 5.00
C LEU A 108 8.23 20.78 4.06
N ALA A 109 8.42 19.57 4.56
CA ALA A 109 8.85 18.44 3.72
C ALA A 109 7.74 18.05 2.72
N GLU A 110 8.06 17.21 1.72
CA GLU A 110 7.17 16.88 0.61
C GLU A 110 5.81 16.31 1.07
N GLU A 111 5.79 15.43 2.06
CA GLU A 111 4.58 14.82 2.59
C GLU A 111 4.09 15.46 3.90
N GLU A 112 4.76 16.52 4.34
CA GLU A 112 4.43 17.25 5.56
C GLU A 112 3.33 18.27 5.33
N TYR A 113 2.45 18.44 6.30
CA TYR A 113 1.42 19.48 6.30
C TYR A 113 1.15 20.05 7.68
N SER A 114 0.54 21.23 7.71
CA SER A 114 -0.04 21.80 8.94
C SER A 114 -1.48 22.23 8.72
N ILE A 115 -2.30 22.08 9.77
CA ILE A 115 -3.69 22.54 9.80
C ILE A 115 -3.88 23.40 11.04
N ASN A 116 -4.36 24.64 10.87
CA ASN A 116 -4.72 25.54 11.96
C ASN A 116 -6.17 25.96 11.82
N ILE A 117 -7.01 25.56 12.76
CA ILE A 117 -8.45 25.84 12.76
C ILE A 117 -8.81 26.75 13.91
N ASN A 118 -9.39 27.89 13.60
CA ASN A 118 -10.02 28.79 14.56
C ASN A 118 -11.50 29.03 14.19
N LYS A 119 -12.24 29.78 14.99
CA LYS A 119 -13.68 30.05 14.76
C LYS A 119 -14.01 30.71 13.42
N LYS A 120 -13.03 31.31 12.71
CA LYS A 120 -13.21 32.08 11.48
C LYS A 120 -12.62 31.42 10.25
N ALA A 121 -11.53 30.66 10.40
CA ALA A 121 -10.75 30.14 9.30
C ALA A 121 -10.18 28.73 9.58
N VAL A 122 -10.00 27.97 8.51
CA VAL A 122 -9.24 26.72 8.40
C VAL A 122 -8.03 27.01 7.51
N LEU A 123 -6.84 27.03 8.06
CA LEU A 123 -5.59 27.28 7.37
C LEU A 123 -4.89 25.93 7.14
N VAL A 124 -4.56 25.62 5.91
CA VAL A 124 -3.88 24.39 5.50
C VAL A 124 -2.62 24.76 4.74
N ALA A 125 -1.47 24.35 5.24
CA ALA A 125 -0.19 24.52 4.57
C ALA A 125 0.43 23.18 4.22
N ALA A 126 1.04 23.10 3.04
CA ALA A 126 1.91 22.03 2.58
C ALA A 126 2.89 22.58 1.55
N SER A 127 3.99 21.87 1.29
CA SER A 127 4.94 22.28 0.25
C SER A 127 4.57 21.71 -1.13
N SER A 128 3.79 20.62 -1.16
CA SER A 128 3.53 19.83 -2.36
C SER A 128 2.15 19.16 -2.32
N ARG A 129 1.76 18.55 -3.45
CA ARG A 129 0.48 17.85 -3.61
C ARG A 129 0.23 16.74 -2.60
N PRO A 130 1.16 15.80 -2.30
CA PRO A 130 0.94 14.78 -1.28
C PRO A 130 0.52 15.36 0.07
N GLY A 131 1.21 16.40 0.55
CA GLY A 131 0.87 17.07 1.81
C GLY A 131 -0.56 17.63 1.81
N PHE A 132 -1.02 18.23 0.71
CA PHE A 132 -2.41 18.71 0.59
C PHE A 132 -3.43 17.58 0.58
N LEU A 133 -3.14 16.47 -0.11
CA LEU A 133 -4.02 15.29 -0.12
C LEU A 133 -4.19 14.72 1.29
N TYR A 134 -3.10 14.56 2.05
CA TYR A 134 -3.15 14.04 3.42
C TYR A 134 -3.82 15.01 4.39
N ALA A 135 -3.60 16.31 4.23
CA ALA A 135 -4.32 17.33 5.00
C ALA A 135 -5.84 17.26 4.76
N ILE A 136 -6.27 17.06 3.51
CA ILE A 136 -7.69 16.90 3.16
C ILE A 136 -8.27 15.65 3.82
N GLN A 137 -7.56 14.51 3.84
CA GLN A 137 -8.04 13.32 4.54
C GLN A 137 -8.16 13.56 6.05
N THR A 138 -7.21 14.27 6.64
CA THR A 138 -7.29 14.66 8.07
C THR A 138 -8.49 15.57 8.34
N LEU A 139 -8.75 16.57 7.47
CA LEU A 139 -9.95 17.42 7.57
C LEU A 139 -11.24 16.60 7.45
N LYS A 140 -11.30 15.65 6.50
CA LYS A 140 -12.46 14.77 6.33
C LYS A 140 -12.71 13.93 7.58
N GLN A 141 -11.67 13.38 8.21
CA GLN A 141 -11.83 12.59 9.45
C GLN A 141 -12.20 13.43 10.68
N MET A 142 -11.94 14.74 10.68
CA MET A 142 -12.41 15.65 11.74
C MET A 142 -13.84 16.15 11.53
N LEU A 143 -14.40 15.99 10.33
CA LEU A 143 -15.78 16.30 10.00
C LEU A 143 -16.71 15.17 10.46
N PRO A 144 -18.03 15.42 10.56
CA PRO A 144 -19.00 14.33 10.68
C PRO A 144 -18.82 13.29 9.58
N GLU A 145 -18.98 12.02 9.91
CA GLU A 145 -18.73 10.86 9.00
C GLU A 145 -19.51 10.97 7.69
N ALA A 146 -20.65 11.67 7.69
CA ALA A 146 -21.43 11.96 6.48
C ALA A 146 -20.64 12.68 5.37
N ILE A 147 -19.42 13.20 5.65
CA ILE A 147 -18.50 13.72 4.62
C ILE A 147 -18.13 12.67 3.57
N TYR A 148 -18.17 11.39 3.92
CA TYR A 148 -17.92 10.28 3.01
C TYR A 148 -19.15 9.83 2.22
N GLY A 149 -20.31 10.42 2.51
CA GLY A 149 -21.58 10.08 1.84
C GLY A 149 -21.73 10.68 0.44
N SER A 150 -22.77 10.21 -0.23
CA SER A 150 -23.10 10.61 -1.61
C SER A 150 -24.26 11.62 -1.71
N SER A 151 -24.94 11.92 -0.61
CA SER A 151 -26.12 12.80 -0.55
C SER A 151 -26.02 13.83 0.56
N ALA A 152 -26.84 14.90 0.47
CA ALA A 152 -26.87 15.96 1.46
C ALA A 152 -27.46 15.46 2.80
N ALA A 153 -26.78 15.81 3.89
CA ALA A 153 -27.19 15.60 5.28
C ALA A 153 -27.33 16.96 5.97
N ALA A 154 -28.36 17.71 5.58
CA ALA A 154 -28.56 19.11 5.99
C ALA A 154 -28.88 19.28 7.48
N GLU A 155 -29.40 18.25 8.13
CA GLU A 155 -29.71 18.18 9.57
C GLU A 155 -28.46 18.10 10.46
N ILE A 156 -27.33 17.68 9.92
CA ILE A 156 -26.06 17.52 10.63
C ILE A 156 -25.45 18.89 10.94
N LYS A 157 -24.92 19.04 12.15
CA LYS A 157 -24.13 20.21 12.53
C LYS A 157 -22.70 20.08 11.95
N TRP A 158 -22.51 20.60 10.78
CA TRP A 158 -21.20 20.61 10.11
C TRP A 158 -20.23 21.58 10.80
N THR A 159 -19.31 21.03 11.57
CA THR A 159 -18.31 21.80 12.32
C THR A 159 -16.97 21.09 12.32
N LEU A 160 -15.89 21.87 12.43
CA LEU A 160 -14.53 21.40 12.71
C LEU A 160 -14.10 21.94 14.08
N PRO A 161 -13.48 21.15 14.96
CA PRO A 161 -12.94 21.66 16.23
C PRO A 161 -11.83 22.68 15.97
N CYS A 162 -11.67 23.67 16.87
CA CYS A 162 -10.49 24.52 16.83
C CYS A 162 -9.27 23.69 17.26
N VAL A 163 -8.25 23.62 16.39
CA VAL A 163 -7.10 22.72 16.58
C VAL A 163 -5.90 23.23 15.80
N SER A 164 -4.71 22.93 16.31
CA SER A 164 -3.45 23.05 15.55
C SER A 164 -2.84 21.66 15.36
N ILE A 165 -2.57 21.28 14.13
CA ILE A 165 -1.98 19.99 13.74
C ILE A 165 -0.70 20.27 12.95
N LYS A 166 0.36 19.52 13.25
CA LYS A 166 1.54 19.35 12.40
C LYS A 166 1.73 17.86 12.19
N ASP A 167 1.88 17.45 10.94
CA ASP A 167 1.85 16.02 10.61
C ASP A 167 2.72 15.69 9.40
N LYS A 168 3.33 14.51 9.46
CA LYS A 168 4.10 13.88 8.38
C LYS A 168 4.17 12.37 8.63
N PRO A 169 4.37 11.56 7.59
CA PRO A 169 4.51 10.12 7.78
C PRO A 169 5.84 9.74 8.44
N ARG A 170 5.84 8.62 9.18
CA ARG A 170 7.05 7.96 9.68
C ARG A 170 7.85 7.32 8.55
N PHE A 171 7.16 6.68 7.59
CA PHE A 171 7.76 5.97 6.46
C PHE A 171 7.33 6.57 5.12
N SER A 172 8.25 6.62 4.16
CA SER A 172 7.99 7.08 2.79
C SER A 172 7.22 6.05 1.94
N TYR A 173 7.41 4.75 2.22
CA TYR A 173 6.68 3.65 1.59
C TYR A 173 5.56 3.17 2.54
N ARG A 174 4.32 3.27 2.09
CA ARG A 174 3.13 2.86 2.86
C ARG A 174 2.26 2.01 1.96
N GLY A 175 2.62 0.72 1.89
CA GLY A 175 2.11 -0.19 0.89
C GLY A 175 0.91 -1.03 1.33
N THR A 176 0.12 -1.42 0.34
CA THR A 176 -0.85 -2.51 0.40
C THR A 176 -0.85 -3.24 -0.93
N HIS A 177 -0.83 -4.58 -0.88
CA HIS A 177 -0.74 -5.47 -2.03
C HIS A 177 -2.08 -6.13 -2.30
N LEU A 178 -2.37 -6.39 -3.57
CA LEU A 178 -3.51 -7.16 -4.03
C LEU A 178 -3.08 -8.18 -5.08
N ASP A 179 -3.33 -9.46 -4.80
CA ASP A 179 -3.23 -10.54 -5.76
C ASP A 179 -4.49 -10.59 -6.64
N CYS A 180 -4.30 -10.35 -7.94
CA CYS A 180 -5.36 -10.50 -8.95
C CYS A 180 -5.16 -11.76 -9.81
N SER A 181 -4.11 -12.54 -9.54
CA SER A 181 -3.82 -13.74 -10.30
C SER A 181 -4.63 -14.94 -9.83
N ARG A 182 -4.65 -15.22 -8.52
CA ARG A 182 -5.41 -16.35 -7.98
C ARG A 182 -6.91 -16.13 -8.14
N HIS A 183 -7.40 -14.92 -7.78
CA HIS A 183 -8.72 -14.47 -8.16
C HIS A 183 -8.67 -13.08 -8.82
N PHE A 184 -9.43 -12.94 -9.91
CA PHE A 184 -9.47 -11.71 -10.70
C PHE A 184 -10.50 -10.74 -10.14
N PHE A 185 -10.13 -9.48 -9.98
CA PHE A 185 -10.99 -8.39 -9.54
C PHE A 185 -11.15 -7.36 -10.66
N SER A 186 -12.35 -6.81 -10.82
CA SER A 186 -12.64 -5.82 -11.86
C SER A 186 -11.92 -4.49 -11.58
N VAL A 187 -11.84 -3.64 -12.61
CA VAL A 187 -11.28 -2.28 -12.48
C VAL A 187 -12.01 -1.46 -11.40
N ASP A 188 -13.34 -1.60 -11.30
CA ASP A 188 -14.11 -0.87 -10.29
C ASP A 188 -13.78 -1.33 -8.86
N GLU A 189 -13.52 -2.62 -8.68
CA GLU A 189 -13.09 -3.19 -7.40
C GLU A 189 -11.69 -2.75 -7.01
N VAL A 190 -10.77 -2.72 -7.97
CA VAL A 190 -9.42 -2.16 -7.75
C VAL A 190 -9.49 -0.68 -7.39
N LYS A 191 -10.36 0.11 -8.03
CA LYS A 191 -10.58 1.52 -7.66
C LYS A 191 -11.15 1.66 -6.26
N LYS A 192 -12.14 0.83 -5.89
CA LYS A 192 -12.67 0.82 -4.52
C LYS A 192 -11.57 0.47 -3.49
N TYR A 193 -10.67 -0.44 -3.84
CA TYR A 193 -9.49 -0.77 -3.03
C TYR A 193 -8.56 0.45 -2.86
N LEU A 194 -8.30 1.20 -3.92
CA LEU A 194 -7.50 2.42 -3.89
C LEU A 194 -8.17 3.54 -3.06
N ASP A 195 -9.51 3.64 -3.10
CA ASP A 195 -10.25 4.62 -2.29
C ASP A 195 -9.99 4.44 -0.80
N ILE A 196 -10.06 3.20 -0.29
CA ILE A 196 -9.84 2.96 1.13
C ILE A 196 -8.37 3.14 1.52
N MET A 197 -7.42 2.82 0.64
CA MET A 197 -6.00 3.13 0.82
C MET A 197 -5.78 4.64 0.99
N ALA A 198 -6.42 5.46 0.15
CA ALA A 198 -6.32 6.92 0.19
C ALA A 198 -6.88 7.52 1.48
N VAL A 199 -8.01 7.02 1.99
CA VAL A 199 -8.60 7.45 3.27
C VAL A 199 -7.59 7.34 4.40
N TYR A 200 -6.78 6.28 4.40
CA TYR A 200 -5.78 5.99 5.42
C TYR A 200 -4.35 6.37 5.02
N LYS A 201 -4.19 7.27 4.03
CA LYS A 201 -2.91 7.89 3.62
C LYS A 201 -1.83 6.89 3.16
N GLN A 202 -2.25 5.72 2.65
CA GLN A 202 -1.34 4.80 1.99
C GLN A 202 -1.00 5.32 0.59
N ASN A 203 0.23 5.08 0.10
CA ASN A 203 0.73 5.71 -1.12
C ASN A 203 1.37 4.74 -2.12
N ARG A 204 1.40 3.45 -1.83
CA ARG A 204 1.95 2.41 -2.72
C ARG A 204 0.95 1.26 -2.86
N PHE A 205 0.44 1.07 -4.07
CA PHE A 205 -0.38 -0.07 -4.44
C PHE A 205 0.48 -1.09 -5.17
N HIS A 206 0.78 -2.21 -4.54
CA HIS A 206 1.50 -3.33 -5.13
C HIS A 206 0.49 -4.26 -5.80
N TRP A 207 0.53 -4.34 -7.13
CA TRP A 207 -0.42 -5.07 -7.94
C TRP A 207 0.19 -6.34 -8.50
N HIS A 208 -0.15 -7.48 -7.91
CA HIS A 208 0.31 -8.80 -8.34
C HIS A 208 -0.54 -9.31 -9.51
N LEU A 209 0.06 -9.31 -10.71
CA LEU A 209 -0.65 -9.46 -11.97
C LEU A 209 -0.42 -10.80 -12.65
N THR A 210 0.56 -11.60 -12.20
CA THR A 210 0.94 -12.86 -12.86
C THR A 210 1.32 -13.92 -11.85
N ASP A 211 0.81 -15.15 -12.06
CA ASP A 211 1.13 -16.30 -11.24
C ASP A 211 0.74 -17.60 -11.98
N ASP A 212 0.94 -18.76 -11.37
CA ASP A 212 0.62 -20.09 -11.94
C ASP A 212 -0.87 -20.24 -12.31
N GLN A 213 -1.77 -19.51 -11.63
CA GLN A 213 -3.22 -19.62 -11.77
C GLN A 213 -3.82 -18.61 -12.74
N GLY A 214 -3.02 -17.69 -13.28
CA GLY A 214 -3.50 -16.77 -14.30
C GLY A 214 -2.56 -15.60 -14.59
N TRP A 215 -2.51 -15.22 -15.84
CA TRP A 215 -1.84 -14.02 -16.34
C TRP A 215 -2.87 -12.90 -16.55
N ARG A 216 -2.69 -11.74 -15.90
CA ARG A 216 -3.75 -10.72 -15.84
C ARG A 216 -3.44 -9.43 -16.60
N LEU A 217 -2.30 -9.32 -17.26
CA LEU A 217 -1.88 -8.11 -17.96
C LEU A 217 -1.76 -8.36 -19.47
N GLU A 218 -2.43 -7.53 -20.28
CA GLU A 218 -2.25 -7.54 -21.73
C GLU A 218 -0.82 -7.14 -22.13
N ILE A 219 -0.14 -8.04 -22.82
CA ILE A 219 1.15 -7.81 -23.48
C ILE A 219 0.94 -7.95 -24.99
N LYS A 220 1.06 -6.85 -25.72
CA LYS A 220 0.70 -6.81 -27.15
C LYS A 220 1.58 -7.68 -28.01
N GLN A 221 2.88 -7.83 -27.65
CA GLN A 221 3.79 -8.70 -28.35
C GLN A 221 3.51 -10.20 -28.10
N TYR A 222 2.80 -10.53 -27.01
CA TYR A 222 2.51 -11.90 -26.60
C TYR A 222 1.02 -12.10 -26.29
N PRO A 223 0.15 -12.05 -27.29
CA PRO A 223 -1.32 -12.05 -27.09
C PRO A 223 -1.84 -13.34 -26.42
N GLU A 224 -1.19 -14.49 -26.61
CA GLU A 224 -1.61 -15.75 -25.99
C GLU A 224 -1.52 -15.70 -24.47
N LEU A 225 -0.72 -14.80 -23.87
CA LEU A 225 -0.68 -14.61 -22.42
C LEU A 225 -2.06 -14.30 -21.84
N THR A 226 -2.88 -13.52 -22.56
CA THR A 226 -4.24 -13.18 -22.15
C THR A 226 -5.33 -14.02 -22.83
N GLN A 227 -5.09 -14.54 -24.03
CA GLN A 227 -6.07 -15.40 -24.71
C GLN A 227 -6.10 -16.81 -24.10
N VAL A 228 -4.97 -17.33 -23.65
CA VAL A 228 -4.80 -18.65 -23.05
C VAL A 228 -4.43 -18.55 -21.58
N GLY A 229 -3.34 -17.86 -21.25
CA GLY A 229 -2.77 -17.80 -19.91
C GLY A 229 -3.67 -17.13 -18.86
N ALA A 230 -4.66 -16.32 -19.28
CA ALA A 230 -5.59 -15.68 -18.36
C ALA A 230 -6.73 -16.59 -17.87
N TYR A 231 -6.85 -17.82 -18.37
CA TYR A 231 -7.99 -18.70 -18.09
C TYR A 231 -7.56 -20.09 -17.65
N ARG A 232 -8.20 -20.59 -16.59
CA ARG A 232 -8.06 -21.98 -16.11
C ARG A 232 -9.35 -22.75 -16.26
N ASP A 233 -9.28 -24.08 -16.36
CA ASP A 233 -10.41 -24.98 -16.63
C ASP A 233 -11.18 -25.40 -15.37
N GLY A 234 -11.12 -24.59 -14.34
CA GLY A 234 -11.79 -24.78 -13.06
C GLY A 234 -10.94 -24.33 -11.90
N THR A 235 -11.52 -24.37 -10.71
CA THR A 235 -10.85 -23.96 -9.48
C THR A 235 -11.04 -25.03 -8.41
N MET A 236 -10.01 -25.28 -7.63
CA MET A 236 -10.05 -26.15 -6.46
C MET A 236 -11.16 -25.70 -5.50
N ILE A 237 -11.96 -26.65 -5.00
CA ILE A 237 -13.06 -26.38 -4.06
C ILE A 237 -12.51 -26.38 -2.63
N ALA A 238 -12.62 -25.24 -1.95
CA ALA A 238 -12.11 -25.06 -0.59
C ALA A 238 -10.63 -25.49 -0.48
N LYS A 239 -10.32 -26.49 0.38
CA LYS A 239 -8.97 -27.04 0.58
C LYS A 239 -8.82 -28.48 0.10
N ASP A 240 -9.72 -28.94 -0.73
CA ASP A 240 -9.69 -30.29 -1.30
C ASP A 240 -8.86 -30.29 -2.59
N TRP A 241 -7.62 -30.76 -2.48
CA TRP A 241 -6.63 -30.80 -3.57
C TRP A 241 -7.03 -31.67 -4.77
N ASP A 242 -7.91 -32.63 -4.56
CA ASP A 242 -8.40 -33.54 -5.60
C ASP A 242 -9.69 -33.05 -6.26
N SER A 243 -10.25 -31.95 -5.76
CA SER A 243 -11.47 -31.34 -6.28
C SER A 243 -11.22 -30.34 -7.42
N ASN A 244 -12.23 -30.14 -8.26
CA ASN A 244 -12.27 -29.10 -9.26
C ASN A 244 -13.75 -28.78 -9.58
N ASP A 245 -14.11 -27.51 -9.57
CA ASP A 245 -15.49 -27.08 -9.85
C ASP A 245 -15.90 -27.21 -11.33
N GLY A 246 -14.94 -27.43 -12.24
CA GLY A 246 -15.16 -27.54 -13.68
C GLY A 246 -15.64 -26.26 -14.35
N ILE A 247 -15.58 -25.12 -13.67
CA ILE A 247 -16.04 -23.83 -14.17
C ILE A 247 -14.86 -23.05 -14.72
N ARG A 248 -14.85 -22.79 -16.02
CA ARG A 248 -13.81 -21.94 -16.62
C ARG A 248 -13.76 -20.59 -15.93
N TYR A 249 -12.59 -20.26 -15.36
CA TYR A 249 -12.36 -19.04 -14.59
C TYR A 249 -11.23 -18.22 -15.18
N GLY A 250 -11.36 -16.89 -15.15
CA GLY A 250 -10.28 -15.99 -15.56
C GLY A 250 -10.75 -14.58 -15.85
N GLY A 251 -9.84 -13.80 -16.39
CA GLY A 251 -9.98 -12.39 -16.75
C GLY A 251 -8.60 -11.76 -16.87
N TYR A 252 -8.54 -10.59 -17.48
CA TYR A 252 -7.32 -9.81 -17.58
C TYR A 252 -7.65 -8.34 -17.74
N TYR A 253 -6.65 -7.49 -17.53
CA TYR A 253 -6.73 -6.06 -17.78
C TYR A 253 -6.10 -5.73 -19.12
N THR A 254 -6.83 -5.00 -19.97
CA THR A 254 -6.24 -4.37 -21.15
C THR A 254 -5.28 -3.26 -20.72
N GLN A 255 -4.35 -2.90 -21.58
CA GLN A 255 -3.45 -1.77 -21.27
C GLN A 255 -4.19 -0.46 -21.03
N ASP A 256 -5.36 -0.26 -21.67
CA ASP A 256 -6.18 0.93 -21.42
C ASP A 256 -6.82 0.90 -20.03
N GLN A 257 -7.28 -0.27 -19.56
CA GLN A 257 -7.77 -0.44 -18.18
C GLN A 257 -6.65 -0.23 -17.16
N ILE A 258 -5.43 -0.69 -17.44
CA ILE A 258 -4.26 -0.40 -16.60
C ILE A 258 -4.00 1.11 -16.52
N ARG A 259 -4.00 1.82 -17.66
CA ARG A 259 -3.83 3.29 -17.68
C ARG A 259 -4.92 3.99 -16.88
N GLU A 260 -6.17 3.50 -16.96
CA GLU A 260 -7.30 4.02 -16.20
C GLU A 260 -7.08 3.88 -14.70
N VAL A 261 -6.64 2.71 -14.23
CA VAL A 261 -6.32 2.47 -12.80
C VAL A 261 -5.13 3.33 -12.36
N ILE A 262 -4.08 3.43 -13.16
CA ILE A 262 -2.91 4.27 -12.86
C ILE A 262 -3.30 5.74 -12.73
N ALA A 263 -4.10 6.26 -13.65
CA ALA A 263 -4.58 7.64 -13.61
C ALA A 263 -5.45 7.87 -12.36
N TYR A 264 -6.33 6.94 -12.04
CA TYR A 264 -7.17 7.01 -10.83
C TYR A 264 -6.34 7.00 -9.55
N ALA A 265 -5.39 6.09 -9.44
CA ALA A 265 -4.46 6.00 -8.31
C ALA A 265 -3.64 7.29 -8.15
N HIS A 266 -3.13 7.84 -9.27
CA HIS A 266 -2.41 9.11 -9.26
C HIS A 266 -3.26 10.24 -8.69
N GLU A 267 -4.55 10.34 -9.04
CA GLU A 267 -5.45 11.34 -8.47
C GLU A 267 -5.60 11.22 -6.93
N LEU A 268 -5.44 10.02 -6.40
CA LEU A 268 -5.47 9.73 -4.97
C LEU A 268 -4.10 9.90 -4.27
N GLY A 269 -3.02 10.19 -5.02
CA GLY A 269 -1.66 10.26 -4.51
C GLY A 269 -1.02 8.88 -4.28
N ILE A 270 -1.48 7.85 -5.00
CA ILE A 270 -1.01 6.48 -4.90
C ILE A 270 -0.21 6.12 -6.15
N THR A 271 0.98 5.56 -5.97
CA THR A 271 1.79 4.98 -7.03
C THR A 271 1.47 3.49 -7.17
N VAL A 272 1.16 3.05 -8.39
CA VAL A 272 0.94 1.63 -8.70
C VAL A 272 2.27 0.97 -9.03
N ILE A 273 2.64 -0.07 -8.30
CA ILE A 273 3.84 -0.88 -8.52
C ILE A 273 3.37 -2.23 -9.09
N PRO A 274 3.65 -2.53 -10.38
CA PRO A 274 3.29 -3.83 -10.96
C PRO A 274 4.24 -4.91 -10.49
N GLU A 275 3.73 -6.12 -10.32
CA GLU A 275 4.53 -7.32 -10.17
C GLU A 275 4.33 -8.26 -11.36
N ILE A 276 5.44 -8.69 -11.95
CA ILE A 276 5.57 -9.79 -12.89
C ILE A 276 6.51 -10.79 -12.25
N ASP A 277 5.97 -11.81 -11.66
CA ASP A 277 6.75 -12.80 -10.93
C ASP A 277 7.55 -13.68 -11.88
N LEU A 278 8.84 -13.86 -11.59
CA LEU A 278 9.77 -14.63 -12.42
C LEU A 278 10.98 -15.15 -11.58
N PRO A 279 11.60 -16.25 -11.98
CA PRO A 279 11.29 -17.17 -13.07
C PRO A 279 10.38 -18.32 -12.67
N GLY A 280 9.99 -18.42 -11.37
CA GLY A 280 8.91 -19.23 -10.85
C GLY A 280 7.53 -18.60 -11.08
N HIS A 281 6.44 -19.24 -10.62
CA HIS A 281 5.07 -18.74 -10.75
C HIS A 281 4.65 -18.34 -12.18
N MET A 282 5.19 -19.05 -13.18
CA MET A 282 5.06 -18.74 -14.61
C MET A 282 4.25 -19.77 -15.39
N LEU A 283 3.55 -20.70 -14.72
CA LEU A 283 2.83 -21.77 -15.40
C LEU A 283 1.74 -21.25 -16.36
N ALA A 284 1.09 -20.13 -16.02
CA ALA A 284 0.14 -19.48 -16.91
C ALA A 284 0.80 -19.00 -18.21
N ALA A 285 2.01 -18.43 -18.13
CA ALA A 285 2.79 -18.03 -19.30
C ALA A 285 3.31 -19.26 -20.08
N LEU A 286 3.73 -20.32 -19.39
CA LEU A 286 4.15 -21.57 -20.01
C LEU A 286 2.99 -22.27 -20.74
N THR A 287 1.76 -22.14 -20.24
CA THR A 287 0.57 -22.66 -20.93
C THR A 287 0.35 -21.94 -22.27
N ALA A 288 0.59 -20.64 -22.30
CA ALA A 288 0.48 -19.82 -23.51
C ALA A 288 1.66 -20.06 -24.49
N TYR A 289 2.88 -20.21 -23.97
CA TYR A 289 4.12 -20.36 -24.72
C TYR A 289 4.96 -21.53 -24.20
N PRO A 290 4.57 -22.79 -24.53
CA PRO A 290 5.19 -23.99 -23.93
C PRO A 290 6.70 -24.12 -24.20
N GLN A 291 7.18 -23.57 -25.31
CA GLN A 291 8.59 -23.60 -25.68
C GLN A 291 9.49 -22.87 -24.68
N LEU A 292 8.92 -21.97 -23.82
CA LEU A 292 9.68 -21.25 -22.80
C LEU A 292 10.01 -22.12 -21.57
N GLY A 293 9.36 -23.27 -21.42
CA GLY A 293 9.60 -24.20 -20.31
C GLY A 293 10.68 -25.24 -20.60
N CYS A 294 11.16 -25.89 -19.55
CA CYS A 294 12.21 -26.92 -19.66
C CYS A 294 11.74 -28.17 -20.41
N THR A 295 10.49 -28.59 -20.22
CA THR A 295 9.91 -29.80 -20.83
C THR A 295 9.28 -29.55 -22.21
N GLY A 296 9.00 -28.28 -22.55
CA GLY A 296 8.27 -27.91 -23.77
C GLY A 296 6.78 -28.23 -23.72
N GLY A 297 6.23 -28.58 -22.56
CA GLY A 297 4.81 -28.86 -22.31
C GLY A 297 4.37 -30.27 -22.73
N PRO A 298 3.02 -30.50 -22.86
CA PRO A 298 1.96 -29.49 -22.69
C PRO A 298 1.78 -29.03 -21.23
N TYR A 299 1.50 -27.75 -21.03
CA TYR A 299 1.18 -27.19 -19.73
C TYR A 299 -0.30 -26.77 -19.65
N LYS A 300 -0.82 -26.59 -18.42
CA LYS A 300 -2.16 -26.06 -18.17
C LYS A 300 -2.08 -25.00 -17.07
N VAL A 301 -2.81 -23.90 -17.23
CA VAL A 301 -3.01 -22.91 -16.17
C VAL A 301 -3.54 -23.62 -14.93
N TRP A 302 -2.91 -23.39 -13.80
CA TRP A 302 -3.16 -24.20 -12.62
C TRP A 302 -4.51 -23.91 -11.98
N SER A 303 -5.26 -24.94 -11.66
CA SER A 303 -6.56 -24.85 -10.97
C SER A 303 -6.46 -25.05 -9.46
N ARG A 304 -5.25 -25.16 -8.94
CA ARG A 304 -4.94 -25.40 -7.52
C ARG A 304 -4.13 -24.26 -6.95
N TRP A 305 -3.98 -24.25 -5.63
CA TRP A 305 -3.12 -23.30 -4.92
C TRP A 305 -1.78 -23.95 -4.57
N GLY A 306 -0.72 -23.16 -4.47
CA GLY A 306 0.64 -23.63 -4.18
C GLY A 306 1.64 -23.24 -5.27
N VAL A 307 2.74 -23.96 -5.37
CA VAL A 307 3.88 -23.68 -6.24
C VAL A 307 4.01 -24.78 -7.30
N SER A 308 4.03 -24.41 -8.58
CA SER A 308 4.27 -25.34 -9.69
C SER A 308 5.76 -25.69 -9.82
N ASP A 309 6.05 -26.97 -10.06
CA ASP A 309 7.42 -27.41 -10.39
C ASP A 309 7.89 -26.91 -11.76
N ASP A 310 6.96 -26.54 -12.66
CA ASP A 310 7.26 -26.06 -14.00
C ASP A 310 7.55 -24.57 -13.98
N VAL A 311 8.80 -24.22 -14.24
CA VAL A 311 9.33 -22.86 -14.26
C VAL A 311 9.91 -22.52 -15.63
N LEU A 312 10.22 -21.26 -15.88
CA LEU A 312 10.87 -20.84 -17.11
C LEU A 312 12.22 -21.54 -17.31
N CYS A 313 12.50 -21.96 -18.55
CA CYS A 313 13.80 -22.52 -18.95
C CYS A 313 14.80 -21.39 -19.21
N VAL A 314 15.47 -20.95 -18.18
CA VAL A 314 16.34 -19.76 -18.22
C VAL A 314 17.69 -20.02 -18.92
N GLY A 315 17.97 -21.27 -19.31
CA GLY A 315 19.08 -21.61 -20.19
C GLY A 315 18.86 -21.18 -21.64
N LYS A 316 17.59 -20.94 -22.06
CA LYS A 316 17.23 -20.51 -23.41
C LYS A 316 17.30 -19.00 -23.56
N GLU A 317 17.98 -18.50 -24.58
CA GLU A 317 18.02 -17.07 -24.88
C GLU A 317 16.63 -16.53 -25.31
N GLU A 318 15.80 -17.36 -25.95
CA GLU A 318 14.42 -17.05 -26.29
C GLU A 318 13.60 -16.67 -25.03
N THR A 319 13.78 -17.41 -23.93
CA THR A 319 13.12 -17.14 -22.65
C THR A 319 13.57 -15.81 -22.06
N MET A 320 14.86 -15.53 -22.12
CA MET A 320 15.41 -14.26 -21.63
C MET A 320 14.89 -13.08 -22.47
N THR A 321 14.83 -13.24 -23.81
CA THR A 321 14.24 -12.24 -24.70
C THR A 321 12.75 -12.03 -24.45
N PHE A 322 12.00 -13.11 -24.16
CA PHE A 322 10.59 -13.02 -23.76
C PHE A 322 10.43 -12.15 -22.51
N LEU A 323 11.22 -12.41 -21.46
CA LEU A 323 11.17 -11.63 -20.22
C LEU A 323 11.51 -10.15 -20.48
N GLU A 324 12.55 -9.86 -21.24
CA GLU A 324 12.94 -8.49 -21.58
C GLU A 324 11.84 -7.76 -22.36
N ASN A 325 11.18 -8.42 -23.30
CA ASN A 325 10.08 -7.83 -24.07
C ASN A 325 8.84 -7.56 -23.21
N VAL A 326 8.46 -8.51 -22.33
CA VAL A 326 7.36 -8.31 -21.38
C VAL A 326 7.66 -7.13 -20.45
N LEU A 327 8.85 -7.12 -19.83
CA LEU A 327 9.26 -6.05 -18.93
C LEU A 327 9.43 -4.70 -19.64
N ALA A 328 9.73 -4.68 -20.94
CA ALA A 328 9.76 -3.45 -21.73
C ALA A 328 8.36 -2.81 -21.82
N GLU A 329 7.32 -3.60 -22.16
CA GLU A 329 5.94 -3.09 -22.21
C GLU A 329 5.46 -2.67 -20.82
N VAL A 330 5.79 -3.42 -19.77
CA VAL A 330 5.46 -3.05 -18.38
C VAL A 330 6.13 -1.74 -17.98
N ALA A 331 7.42 -1.57 -18.30
CA ALA A 331 8.18 -0.36 -17.99
C ALA A 331 7.62 0.90 -18.69
N GLU A 332 7.08 0.73 -19.89
CA GLU A 332 6.41 1.79 -20.65
C GLU A 332 5.04 2.14 -20.08
N LEU A 333 4.31 1.12 -19.64
CA LEU A 333 2.92 1.24 -19.18
C LEU A 333 2.84 1.86 -17.77
N PHE A 334 3.76 1.49 -16.86
CA PHE A 334 3.74 1.92 -15.46
C PHE A 334 4.75 3.04 -15.20
N PRO A 335 4.29 4.22 -14.77
CA PRO A 335 5.17 5.36 -14.46
C PRO A 335 6.00 5.17 -13.18
N SER A 336 5.68 4.16 -12.36
CA SER A 336 6.44 3.83 -11.15
C SER A 336 7.94 3.71 -11.44
N GLU A 337 8.75 4.24 -10.55
CA GLU A 337 10.19 4.01 -10.53
C GLU A 337 10.53 2.52 -10.30
N TYR A 338 9.64 1.78 -9.62
CA TYR A 338 9.81 0.37 -9.27
C TYR A 338 8.97 -0.55 -10.13
N ILE A 339 9.56 -1.70 -10.48
CA ILE A 339 8.87 -2.89 -10.97
C ILE A 339 9.24 -4.05 -10.03
N HIS A 340 8.24 -4.74 -9.49
CA HIS A 340 8.47 -5.94 -8.71
C HIS A 340 8.60 -7.14 -9.64
N ILE A 341 9.65 -7.92 -9.48
CA ILE A 341 9.97 -9.06 -10.35
C ILE A 341 9.79 -10.42 -9.65
N GLY A 342 9.14 -10.44 -8.49
CA GLY A 342 8.93 -11.65 -7.71
C GLY A 342 10.23 -12.26 -7.21
N GLY A 343 10.49 -13.48 -7.64
CA GLY A 343 11.72 -14.24 -7.36
C GLY A 343 11.60 -15.22 -6.21
N ASP A 344 10.41 -15.33 -5.61
CA ASP A 344 10.10 -16.26 -4.54
C ASP A 344 9.85 -17.67 -5.04
N GLU A 345 9.98 -18.62 -4.14
CA GLU A 345 9.53 -20.02 -4.23
C GLU A 345 9.85 -20.76 -5.55
N CYS A 346 10.84 -20.30 -6.33
CA CYS A 346 11.17 -20.93 -7.62
C CYS A 346 11.80 -22.30 -7.41
N PRO A 347 11.15 -23.44 -7.79
CA PRO A 347 11.73 -24.78 -7.70
C PRO A 347 12.90 -24.94 -8.68
N LYS A 348 13.90 -25.75 -8.30
CA LYS A 348 15.13 -25.98 -9.09
C LYS A 348 15.15 -27.34 -9.78
N GLU A 349 14.18 -28.19 -9.50
CA GLU A 349 14.13 -29.60 -9.96
C GLU A 349 14.16 -29.68 -11.47
N ARG A 350 13.36 -28.85 -12.18
CA ARG A 350 13.38 -28.82 -13.65
C ARG A 350 14.72 -28.38 -14.23
N TRP A 351 15.40 -27.45 -13.58
CA TRP A 351 16.71 -26.96 -14.05
C TRP A 351 17.83 -27.99 -13.87
N LYS A 352 17.78 -28.81 -12.80
CA LYS A 352 18.74 -29.89 -12.55
C LYS A 352 18.70 -30.95 -13.64
N GLU A 353 17.53 -31.22 -14.21
CA GLU A 353 17.30 -32.22 -15.24
C GLU A 353 17.36 -31.65 -16.67
N CYS A 354 17.31 -30.33 -16.81
CA CYS A 354 17.27 -29.67 -18.12
C CYS A 354 18.65 -29.46 -18.71
N GLU A 355 18.98 -30.17 -19.81
CA GLU A 355 20.27 -30.06 -20.51
C GLU A 355 20.64 -28.61 -20.87
N THR A 356 19.63 -27.79 -21.27
CA THR A 356 19.85 -26.39 -21.64
C THR A 356 20.20 -25.52 -20.43
N CYS A 357 19.53 -25.72 -19.30
CA CYS A 357 19.85 -25.00 -18.05
C CYS A 357 21.23 -25.43 -17.52
N GLN A 358 21.55 -26.75 -17.57
CA GLN A 358 22.85 -27.25 -17.14
C GLN A 358 23.98 -26.77 -18.06
N ALA A 359 23.73 -26.67 -19.39
CA ALA A 359 24.68 -26.06 -20.31
C ALA A 359 24.95 -24.59 -20.00
N LYS A 360 23.89 -23.81 -19.62
CA LYS A 360 24.02 -22.41 -19.20
C LYS A 360 24.80 -22.27 -17.90
N ILE A 361 24.53 -23.13 -16.91
CA ILE A 361 25.31 -23.19 -15.65
C ILE A 361 26.80 -23.40 -15.94
N LYS A 362 27.13 -24.34 -16.84
CA LYS A 362 28.49 -24.60 -17.24
C LYS A 362 29.13 -23.43 -18.02
N GLU A 363 28.39 -22.82 -18.94
CA GLU A 363 28.80 -21.63 -19.70
C GLU A 363 29.17 -20.47 -18.78
N LEU A 364 28.33 -20.20 -17.75
CA LEU A 364 28.53 -19.15 -16.79
C LEU A 364 29.52 -19.51 -15.67
N GLY A 365 29.99 -20.76 -15.62
CA GLY A 365 30.90 -21.25 -14.58
C GLY A 365 30.32 -21.30 -13.19
N LEU A 366 28.97 -21.39 -13.07
CA LEU A 366 28.27 -21.44 -11.81
C LEU A 366 28.53 -22.76 -11.07
N LYS A 367 28.72 -22.71 -9.76
CA LYS A 367 29.05 -23.90 -8.93
C LYS A 367 28.38 -23.70 -7.57
N ASP A 368 28.16 -24.82 -6.89
CA ASP A 368 27.77 -24.81 -5.50
C ASP A 368 28.87 -24.15 -4.65
N ASP A 369 28.47 -23.27 -3.76
CA ASP A 369 29.33 -22.61 -2.80
C ASP A 369 28.60 -22.34 -1.47
N GLU A 370 29.22 -21.56 -0.58
CA GLU A 370 28.64 -21.21 0.72
C GLU A 370 27.37 -20.32 0.63
N HIS A 371 27.10 -19.77 -0.55
CA HIS A 371 25.96 -18.88 -0.78
C HIS A 371 24.77 -19.59 -1.46
N GLY A 372 25.01 -20.74 -2.10
CA GLY A 372 23.93 -21.50 -2.74
C GLY A 372 24.39 -22.58 -3.71
N THR A 373 23.42 -23.26 -4.32
CA THR A 373 23.65 -24.23 -5.39
C THR A 373 23.84 -23.53 -6.75
N ALA A 374 24.38 -24.24 -7.73
CA ALA A 374 24.53 -23.75 -9.10
C ALA A 374 23.19 -23.25 -9.69
N GLU A 375 22.08 -23.91 -9.37
CA GLU A 375 20.73 -23.52 -9.81
C GLU A 375 20.24 -22.25 -9.09
N GLN A 376 20.58 -22.04 -7.82
CA GLN A 376 20.30 -20.77 -7.14
C GLN A 376 21.08 -19.62 -7.75
N HIS A 377 22.35 -19.86 -8.11
CA HIS A 377 23.15 -18.89 -8.86
C HIS A 377 22.61 -18.65 -10.27
N LEU A 378 21.99 -19.65 -10.91
CA LEU A 378 21.31 -19.48 -12.19
C LEU A 378 20.08 -18.57 -12.07
N GLN A 379 19.30 -18.71 -10.99
CA GLN A 379 18.21 -17.75 -10.70
C GLN A 379 18.75 -16.34 -10.48
N ASN A 380 19.84 -16.22 -9.74
CA ASN A 380 20.48 -14.93 -9.51
C ASN A 380 20.95 -14.26 -10.82
N TYR A 381 21.48 -15.06 -11.78
CA TYR A 381 21.79 -14.55 -13.12
C TYR A 381 20.57 -13.94 -13.82
N VAL A 382 19.38 -14.58 -13.71
CA VAL A 382 18.13 -14.02 -14.27
C VAL A 382 17.79 -12.68 -13.59
N THR A 383 17.83 -12.64 -12.27
CA THR A 383 17.57 -11.42 -11.49
C THR A 383 18.49 -10.28 -11.92
N GLN A 384 19.80 -10.54 -12.01
CA GLN A 384 20.78 -9.53 -12.43
C GLN A 384 20.54 -9.06 -13.87
N ARG A 385 20.21 -9.96 -14.79
CA ARG A 385 19.95 -9.62 -16.19
C ARG A 385 18.69 -8.74 -16.31
N MET A 386 17.61 -9.09 -15.60
CA MET A 386 16.38 -8.27 -15.59
C MET A 386 16.60 -6.94 -14.90
N GLN A 387 17.38 -6.89 -13.82
CA GLN A 387 17.79 -5.64 -13.19
C GLN A 387 18.56 -4.74 -14.14
N ALA A 388 19.56 -5.26 -14.82
CA ALA A 388 20.37 -4.51 -15.78
C ALA A 388 19.51 -4.00 -16.95
N PHE A 389 18.60 -4.83 -17.46
CA PHE A 389 17.67 -4.45 -18.51
C PHE A 389 16.73 -3.32 -18.06
N LEU A 390 16.07 -3.46 -16.91
CA LEU A 390 15.16 -2.46 -16.37
C LEU A 390 15.86 -1.15 -16.02
N ALA A 391 17.13 -1.20 -15.60
CA ALA A 391 17.94 0.00 -15.39
C ALA A 391 18.11 0.82 -16.70
N THR A 392 18.19 0.17 -17.88
CA THR A 392 18.20 0.88 -19.17
C THR A 392 16.89 1.61 -19.47
N LYS A 393 15.80 1.22 -18.81
CA LYS A 393 14.47 1.86 -18.88
C LYS A 393 14.26 2.89 -17.77
N GLY A 394 15.27 3.17 -16.94
CA GLY A 394 15.17 4.07 -15.79
C GLY A 394 14.34 3.49 -14.63
N LYS A 395 14.22 2.15 -14.56
CA LYS A 395 13.47 1.45 -13.52
C LYS A 395 14.41 0.76 -12.54
N ARG A 396 13.97 0.66 -11.29
CA ARG A 396 14.59 -0.13 -10.22
C ARG A 396 13.75 -1.37 -9.97
N ILE A 397 14.37 -2.44 -9.50
CA ILE A 397 13.64 -3.66 -9.15
C ILE A 397 13.31 -3.71 -7.66
N ILE A 398 12.16 -4.32 -7.36
CA ILE A 398 11.86 -4.93 -6.07
C ILE A 398 11.83 -6.44 -6.29
N GLY A 399 12.33 -7.22 -5.34
CA GLY A 399 12.17 -8.68 -5.31
C GLY A 399 11.87 -9.17 -3.92
N TRP A 400 11.21 -10.33 -3.83
CA TRP A 400 11.04 -11.03 -2.56
C TRP A 400 12.41 -11.41 -1.98
N ASP A 401 12.49 -11.68 -0.70
CA ASP A 401 13.79 -11.82 -0.02
C ASP A 401 14.62 -13.04 -0.45
N GLU A 402 14.09 -13.95 -1.28
CA GLU A 402 14.83 -15.03 -1.95
C GLU A 402 15.92 -14.51 -2.91
N VAL A 403 15.74 -13.33 -3.49
CA VAL A 403 16.76 -12.74 -4.36
C VAL A 403 18.09 -12.48 -3.63
N LEU A 404 18.09 -12.46 -2.29
CA LEU A 404 19.30 -12.40 -1.46
C LEU A 404 20.13 -13.69 -1.46
N GLU A 405 19.63 -14.78 -2.05
CA GLU A 405 20.34 -16.05 -2.19
C GLU A 405 21.40 -16.01 -3.29
N GLY A 406 21.84 -14.81 -3.67
CA GLY A 406 22.86 -14.58 -4.67
C GLY A 406 23.41 -13.16 -4.59
N LYS A 407 24.31 -12.82 -5.50
CA LYS A 407 24.89 -11.48 -5.60
C LYS A 407 23.93 -10.56 -6.35
N LEU A 408 23.47 -9.51 -5.72
CA LEU A 408 22.61 -8.49 -6.32
C LEU A 408 23.38 -7.25 -6.74
N GLY A 409 22.86 -6.56 -7.76
CA GLY A 409 23.34 -5.23 -8.15
C GLY A 409 22.88 -4.14 -7.19
N GLU A 410 23.57 -3.00 -7.19
CA GLU A 410 23.18 -1.83 -6.44
C GLU A 410 21.76 -1.33 -6.83
N GLY A 411 21.04 -0.76 -5.87
CA GLY A 411 19.72 -0.18 -6.12
C GLY A 411 18.56 -1.20 -6.16
N THR A 412 18.80 -2.49 -5.88
CA THR A 412 17.73 -3.46 -5.62
C THR A 412 17.05 -3.14 -4.28
N THR A 413 15.73 -3.19 -4.24
CA THR A 413 14.96 -3.11 -3.00
C THR A 413 14.44 -4.50 -2.63
N ILE A 414 14.58 -4.89 -1.38
CA ILE A 414 14.18 -6.21 -0.89
C ILE A 414 12.84 -6.13 -0.19
N MET A 415 11.90 -6.98 -0.60
CA MET A 415 10.63 -7.16 0.09
C MET A 415 10.69 -8.38 1.00
N ALA A 416 10.84 -8.14 2.31
CA ALA A 416 11.14 -9.19 3.29
C ALA A 416 9.86 -9.80 3.86
N TRP A 417 9.46 -10.99 3.36
CA TRP A 417 8.22 -11.68 3.74
C TRP A 417 8.41 -12.89 4.64
N ARG A 418 9.53 -13.63 4.48
CA ARG A 418 9.83 -14.85 5.28
C ARG A 418 10.12 -14.56 6.75
N GLY A 419 10.19 -13.29 7.14
CA GLY A 419 10.34 -12.81 8.51
C GLY A 419 11.32 -11.65 8.62
N VAL A 420 11.25 -10.93 9.76
CA VAL A 420 12.07 -9.75 10.05
C VAL A 420 13.58 -10.01 9.86
N LYS A 421 14.05 -11.21 10.21
CA LYS A 421 15.47 -11.60 10.05
C LYS A 421 16.01 -11.46 8.62
N HIS A 422 15.16 -11.66 7.59
CA HIS A 422 15.58 -11.52 6.20
C HIS A 422 15.73 -10.04 5.81
N GLY A 423 14.86 -9.18 6.34
CA GLY A 423 15.02 -7.74 6.22
C GLY A 423 16.30 -7.23 6.89
N LEU A 424 16.61 -7.72 8.11
CA LEU A 424 17.86 -7.39 8.80
C LEU A 424 19.09 -7.82 7.99
N LYS A 425 19.07 -9.03 7.43
CA LYS A 425 20.14 -9.52 6.54
C LYS A 425 20.35 -8.62 5.30
N ALA A 426 19.24 -8.16 4.68
CA ALA A 426 19.30 -7.24 3.55
C ALA A 426 19.93 -5.89 3.95
N ILE A 427 19.53 -5.33 5.08
CA ILE A 427 20.08 -4.07 5.63
C ILE A 427 21.58 -4.20 5.97
N GLU A 428 22.00 -5.35 6.50
CA GLU A 428 23.42 -5.61 6.77
C GLU A 428 24.25 -5.56 5.48
N GLN A 429 23.68 -6.00 4.35
CA GLN A 429 24.29 -5.95 3.02
C GLN A 429 24.13 -4.58 2.33
N GLY A 430 23.44 -3.62 2.96
CA GLY A 430 23.29 -2.25 2.44
C GLY A 430 22.11 -2.04 1.50
N PHE A 431 21.15 -2.98 1.43
CA PHE A 431 19.93 -2.83 0.63
C PHE A 431 18.83 -2.08 1.37
N ASP A 432 18.00 -1.37 0.62
CA ASP A 432 16.74 -0.84 1.10
C ASP A 432 15.70 -1.96 1.22
N VAL A 433 14.84 -1.86 2.22
CA VAL A 433 13.91 -2.94 2.59
C VAL A 433 12.49 -2.42 2.75
N ILE A 434 11.55 -3.17 2.19
CA ILE A 434 10.13 -3.09 2.50
C ILE A 434 9.78 -4.28 3.41
N MET A 435 9.31 -3.98 4.62
CA MET A 435 9.01 -5.01 5.62
C MET A 435 7.60 -5.56 5.44
N THR A 436 7.51 -6.84 5.05
CA THR A 436 6.24 -7.56 4.86
C THR A 436 6.21 -8.91 5.56
N PRO A 437 6.78 -9.06 6.79
CA PRO A 437 6.86 -10.37 7.42
C PRO A 437 5.48 -11.01 7.55
N ASN A 438 5.33 -12.26 7.07
CA ASN A 438 4.07 -12.98 7.05
C ASN A 438 3.37 -13.06 8.41
N SER A 439 4.15 -13.06 9.47
CA SER A 439 3.64 -13.04 10.85
C SER A 439 2.86 -11.78 11.24
N HIS A 440 3.05 -10.65 10.54
CA HIS A 440 2.46 -9.34 10.86
C HIS A 440 1.80 -8.63 9.67
N CYS A 441 2.02 -9.10 8.44
CA CYS A 441 1.61 -8.36 7.24
C CYS A 441 0.72 -9.17 6.28
N TYR A 442 0.55 -10.48 6.48
CA TYR A 442 -0.27 -11.33 5.59
C TYR A 442 -1.73 -11.30 6.03
N ILE A 443 -2.50 -10.46 5.37
CA ILE A 443 -3.91 -10.22 5.69
C ILE A 443 -4.88 -11.14 4.94
N ASP A 444 -4.40 -12.22 4.39
CA ASP A 444 -5.11 -13.41 3.94
C ASP A 444 -5.27 -14.47 5.05
N TYR A 445 -4.65 -14.26 6.23
CA TYR A 445 -4.80 -15.08 7.41
C TYR A 445 -6.13 -14.80 8.14
N TYR A 446 -6.63 -15.78 8.90
CA TYR A 446 -7.81 -15.61 9.75
C TYR A 446 -7.68 -14.42 10.71
N GLN A 447 -8.73 -13.65 10.86
CA GLN A 447 -8.79 -12.54 11.81
C GLN A 447 -9.17 -12.99 13.23
N SER A 448 -9.79 -14.17 13.37
CA SER A 448 -10.19 -14.79 14.64
C SER A 448 -9.57 -16.18 14.81
N LYS A 449 -9.47 -16.61 16.06
CA LYS A 449 -9.16 -18.02 16.40
C LYS A 449 -10.36 -18.94 16.22
N ASP A 450 -11.56 -18.38 16.29
CA ASP A 450 -12.82 -19.06 16.01
C ASP A 450 -13.04 -19.13 14.49
N LYS A 451 -12.40 -20.11 13.87
CA LYS A 451 -12.38 -20.29 12.41
C LYS A 451 -13.73 -20.71 11.83
N ASP A 452 -14.59 -21.32 12.65
CA ASP A 452 -15.89 -21.83 12.22
C ASP A 452 -16.87 -20.67 11.90
N ASN A 453 -16.61 -19.49 12.47
CA ASN A 453 -17.37 -18.27 12.25
C ASN A 453 -16.64 -17.23 11.38
N GLU A 454 -15.55 -17.61 10.72
CA GLU A 454 -14.80 -16.76 9.78
C GLU A 454 -14.98 -17.26 8.34
N PRO A 455 -14.91 -16.41 7.32
CA PRO A 455 -14.76 -16.83 5.94
C PRO A 455 -13.53 -17.71 5.76
N LEU A 456 -13.55 -18.62 4.79
CA LEU A 456 -12.42 -19.51 4.51
C LEU A 456 -11.16 -18.67 4.20
N ALA A 457 -10.05 -19.01 4.84
CA ALA A 457 -8.76 -18.38 4.64
C ALA A 457 -7.65 -19.44 4.48
N ILE A 458 -6.49 -19.05 3.97
CA ILE A 458 -5.36 -19.96 3.75
C ILE A 458 -4.93 -20.67 5.05
N GLY A 459 -4.93 -19.94 6.15
CA GLY A 459 -4.50 -20.43 7.47
C GLY A 459 -4.13 -19.30 8.39
N GLY A 460 -3.18 -19.52 9.29
CA GLY A 460 -2.63 -18.50 10.16
C GLY A 460 -3.63 -17.86 11.11
N TYR A 461 -3.18 -16.83 11.81
CA TYR A 461 -4.02 -15.97 12.67
C TYR A 461 -3.34 -14.60 12.79
N LEU A 462 -3.99 -13.57 12.26
CA LEU A 462 -3.48 -12.21 12.27
C LEU A 462 -4.60 -11.19 12.56
N PRO A 463 -4.91 -10.92 13.85
CA PRO A 463 -5.85 -9.87 14.22
C PRO A 463 -5.21 -8.49 14.07
N TRP A 464 -6.03 -7.44 13.88
CA TRP A 464 -5.55 -6.06 13.74
C TRP A 464 -4.68 -5.60 14.93
N LYS A 465 -4.95 -6.08 16.16
CA LYS A 465 -4.14 -5.74 17.36
C LYS A 465 -2.69 -6.21 17.23
N LYS A 466 -2.44 -7.32 16.53
CA LYS A 466 -1.08 -7.80 16.28
C LYS A 466 -0.37 -6.94 15.24
N ILE A 467 -1.07 -6.54 14.18
CA ILE A 467 -0.55 -5.59 13.17
C ILE A 467 -0.22 -4.26 13.83
N TYR A 468 -1.14 -3.70 14.62
CA TYR A 468 -0.94 -2.41 15.31
C TYR A 468 0.35 -2.37 16.15
N ARG A 469 0.73 -3.48 16.78
CA ARG A 469 1.92 -3.58 17.63
C ARG A 469 3.22 -3.80 16.86
N PHE A 470 3.14 -4.05 15.57
CA PHE A 470 4.32 -4.25 14.74
C PHE A 470 5.18 -2.98 14.69
N ASP A 471 6.49 -3.14 14.84
CA ASP A 471 7.49 -2.11 14.56
C ASP A 471 8.44 -2.62 13.47
N PRO A 472 8.38 -2.08 12.25
CA PRO A 472 9.26 -2.46 11.15
C PRO A 472 10.75 -2.24 11.44
N CYS A 473 11.08 -1.35 12.39
CA CYS A 473 12.46 -1.03 12.76
C CYS A 473 12.98 -1.84 13.96
N GLU A 474 12.17 -2.77 14.50
CA GLU A 474 12.62 -3.58 15.65
C GLU A 474 13.86 -4.40 15.27
N GLY A 475 14.91 -4.28 16.10
CA GLY A 475 16.20 -4.94 15.89
C GLY A 475 17.13 -4.27 14.86
N VAL A 476 16.67 -3.20 14.17
CA VAL A 476 17.52 -2.45 13.23
C VAL A 476 18.35 -1.41 13.98
N PRO A 477 19.70 -1.41 13.84
CA PRO A 477 20.54 -0.38 14.43
C PRO A 477 20.11 1.03 14.00
N ALA A 478 20.09 1.99 14.93
CA ALA A 478 19.59 3.35 14.69
C ALA A 478 20.19 4.02 13.44
N GLY A 479 21.50 3.82 13.19
CA GLY A 479 22.18 4.37 12.02
C GLY A 479 21.83 3.69 10.69
N LYS A 480 21.06 2.60 10.69
CA LYS A 480 20.62 1.86 9.50
C LYS A 480 19.09 1.86 9.30
N GLN A 481 18.33 2.50 10.17
CA GLN A 481 16.87 2.53 10.08
C GLN A 481 16.37 3.24 8.81
N SER A 482 17.17 4.11 8.21
CA SER A 482 16.86 4.77 6.92
C SER A 482 16.75 3.79 5.75
N HIS A 483 17.30 2.58 5.85
CA HIS A 483 17.10 1.52 4.86
C HIS A 483 15.70 0.89 4.91
N ILE A 484 14.93 1.08 6.00
CA ILE A 484 13.53 0.66 6.04
C ILE A 484 12.69 1.71 5.32
N LEU A 485 12.28 1.43 4.10
CA LEU A 485 11.39 2.32 3.34
C LEU A 485 10.00 2.38 3.98
N GLY A 486 9.55 1.27 4.53
CA GLY A 486 8.29 1.13 5.26
C GLY A 486 7.71 -0.29 5.21
N PRO A 487 6.57 -0.54 5.87
CA PRO A 487 5.88 -1.82 5.82
C PRO A 487 4.78 -1.84 4.78
N GLN A 488 4.40 -3.07 4.37
CA GLN A 488 3.28 -3.35 3.48
C GLN A 488 2.43 -4.51 4.01
N CYS A 489 1.10 -4.44 3.87
CA CYS A 489 0.23 -5.59 4.00
C CYS A 489 0.09 -6.32 2.67
N ASN A 490 0.12 -7.66 2.71
CA ASN A 490 -0.09 -8.51 1.53
C ASN A 490 -1.42 -9.26 1.66
N LEU A 491 -2.23 -9.18 0.60
CA LEU A 491 -3.52 -9.85 0.48
C LEU A 491 -3.48 -10.82 -0.68
N TRP A 492 -3.13 -12.07 -0.39
CA TRP A 492 -3.15 -13.18 -1.31
C TRP A 492 -4.57 -13.72 -1.44
N THR A 493 -4.98 -14.15 -2.62
CA THR A 493 -6.39 -14.37 -2.93
C THR A 493 -6.78 -15.80 -3.27
N GLU A 494 -5.96 -16.80 -2.92
CA GLU A 494 -6.25 -18.22 -3.19
C GLU A 494 -7.64 -18.63 -2.68
N TYR A 495 -8.05 -18.11 -1.54
CA TYR A 495 -9.34 -18.41 -0.91
C TYR A 495 -10.30 -17.22 -0.91
N ILE A 496 -9.96 -16.13 -1.57
CA ILE A 496 -10.73 -14.87 -1.56
C ILE A 496 -11.26 -14.61 -2.97
N ALA A 497 -12.46 -15.10 -3.23
CA ALA A 497 -13.05 -15.11 -4.58
C ALA A 497 -14.06 -13.98 -4.84
N THR A 498 -14.52 -13.25 -3.81
CA THR A 498 -15.54 -12.20 -3.93
C THR A 498 -15.08 -10.89 -3.30
N ASN A 499 -15.71 -9.79 -3.73
CA ASN A 499 -15.42 -8.47 -3.19
C ASN A 499 -15.73 -8.35 -1.71
N GLU A 500 -16.86 -8.92 -1.28
CA GLU A 500 -17.26 -8.91 0.13
C GLU A 500 -16.23 -9.64 1.00
N HIS A 501 -15.66 -10.73 0.48
CA HIS A 501 -14.62 -11.47 1.17
C HIS A 501 -13.29 -10.68 1.16
N LEU A 502 -12.93 -10.07 0.03
CA LEU A 502 -11.75 -9.20 -0.09
C LEU A 502 -11.81 -8.07 0.95
N GLU A 503 -12.92 -7.34 1.01
CA GLU A 503 -13.12 -6.25 1.94
C GLU A 503 -13.09 -6.70 3.40
N TYR A 504 -13.72 -7.85 3.70
CA TYR A 504 -13.68 -8.45 5.03
C TYR A 504 -12.26 -8.77 5.47
N MET A 505 -11.45 -9.36 4.58
CA MET A 505 -10.07 -9.71 4.89
C MET A 505 -9.16 -8.48 4.99
N LEU A 506 -9.44 -7.45 4.22
CA LEU A 506 -8.71 -6.18 4.22
C LEU A 506 -8.96 -5.38 5.53
N LEU A 507 -10.23 -5.31 5.96
CA LEU A 507 -10.69 -4.39 7.01
C LEU A 507 -11.05 -5.12 8.31
N PRO A 508 -10.64 -4.57 9.49
CA PRO A 508 -10.00 -3.26 9.68
C PRO A 508 -8.46 -3.28 9.65
N ARG A 509 -7.83 -4.34 9.13
CA ARG A 509 -6.38 -4.57 9.29
C ARG A 509 -5.50 -3.52 8.64
N ILE A 510 -5.87 -2.99 7.45
CA ILE A 510 -5.09 -1.90 6.83
C ILE A 510 -5.23 -0.58 7.60
N ILE A 511 -6.33 -0.39 8.36
CA ILE A 511 -6.48 0.77 9.24
C ILE A 511 -5.42 0.70 10.36
N ALA A 512 -5.22 -0.50 10.93
CA ALA A 512 -4.17 -0.72 11.92
C ALA A 512 -2.76 -0.57 11.31
N MET A 513 -2.56 -1.07 10.09
CA MET A 513 -1.30 -0.90 9.37
C MET A 513 -1.00 0.57 9.06
N SER A 514 -2.01 1.39 8.76
CA SER A 514 -1.79 2.81 8.49
C SER A 514 -1.21 3.56 9.70
N GLU A 515 -1.57 3.17 10.93
CA GLU A 515 -0.95 3.70 12.15
C GLU A 515 0.53 3.28 12.26
N VAL A 516 0.87 2.06 11.86
CA VAL A 516 2.27 1.59 11.83
C VAL A 516 3.08 2.36 10.80
N GLN A 517 2.49 2.61 9.64
CA GLN A 517 3.13 3.29 8.51
C GLN A 517 3.34 4.79 8.74
N TRP A 518 2.46 5.40 9.53
CA TRP A 518 2.37 6.85 9.66
C TRP A 518 2.85 7.39 11.00
N CYS A 519 2.41 6.79 12.12
CA CYS A 519 2.68 7.32 13.45
C CYS A 519 4.10 7.02 13.94
N ASP A 520 4.71 8.00 14.59
CA ASP A 520 5.88 7.73 15.44
C ASP A 520 5.48 6.86 16.63
N LEU A 521 6.40 6.04 17.12
CA LEU A 521 6.14 5.07 18.20
C LEU A 521 5.59 5.73 19.47
N ASP A 522 6.11 6.92 19.81
CA ASP A 522 5.70 7.66 20.99
C ASP A 522 4.25 8.18 20.94
N ASN A 523 3.69 8.28 19.72
CA ASN A 523 2.32 8.72 19.47
C ASN A 523 1.33 7.56 19.36
N LYS A 524 1.80 6.30 19.34
CA LYS A 524 0.90 5.14 19.26
C LYS A 524 0.23 4.88 20.60
N ASP A 525 -1.10 4.75 20.56
CA ASP A 525 -1.95 4.45 21.71
C ASP A 525 -3.09 3.53 21.25
N ILE A 526 -3.01 2.26 21.64
CA ILE A 526 -3.94 1.23 21.18
C ILE A 526 -5.37 1.45 21.69
N ASP A 527 -5.55 2.02 22.88
CA ASP A 527 -6.89 2.26 23.46
C ASP A 527 -7.57 3.42 22.75
N ARG A 528 -6.82 4.49 22.41
CA ARG A 528 -7.28 5.58 21.54
C ARG A 528 -7.65 5.02 20.15
N PHE A 529 -6.80 4.20 19.55
CA PHE A 529 -7.05 3.59 18.24
C PHE A 529 -8.32 2.72 18.27
N GLU A 530 -8.46 1.83 19.24
CA GLU A 530 -9.66 0.97 19.40
C GLU A 530 -10.93 1.79 19.62
N THR A 531 -10.85 2.86 20.40
CA THR A 531 -11.96 3.81 20.59
C THR A 531 -12.34 4.50 19.27
N SER A 532 -11.35 4.95 18.49
CA SER A 532 -11.58 5.56 17.19
C SER A 532 -12.15 4.55 16.20
N LEU A 533 -11.60 3.34 16.17
CA LEU A 533 -12.03 2.27 15.29
C LEU A 533 -13.52 1.96 15.48
N ASN A 534 -13.94 1.71 16.73
CA ASN A 534 -15.31 1.36 17.07
C ASN A 534 -16.29 2.55 16.97
N GLY A 535 -15.86 3.75 17.32
CA GLY A 535 -16.71 4.93 17.41
C GLY A 535 -16.85 5.72 16.11
N HIS A 536 -15.85 5.69 15.24
CA HIS A 536 -15.75 6.57 14.06
C HIS A 536 -15.43 5.81 12.77
N GLN A 537 -14.37 4.99 12.75
CA GLN A 537 -13.90 4.38 11.51
C GLN A 537 -14.92 3.39 10.93
N TYR A 538 -15.56 2.57 11.76
CA TYR A 538 -16.60 1.65 11.29
C TYR A 538 -17.79 2.39 10.67
N LYS A 539 -18.16 3.58 11.16
CA LYS A 539 -19.22 4.39 10.54
C LYS A 539 -18.79 4.93 9.16
N ILE A 540 -17.50 5.28 9.00
CA ILE A 540 -16.96 5.67 7.70
C ILE A 540 -17.09 4.49 6.73
N LEU A 541 -16.70 3.28 7.13
CA LEU A 541 -16.82 2.08 6.32
C LEU A 541 -18.28 1.77 5.95
N ASP A 542 -19.21 1.88 6.91
CA ASP A 542 -20.65 1.70 6.66
C ASP A 542 -21.18 2.71 5.62
N ILE A 543 -20.79 3.99 5.70
CA ILE A 543 -21.23 5.04 4.77
C ILE A 543 -20.61 4.84 3.37
N MET A 544 -19.36 4.39 3.30
CA MET A 544 -18.67 4.09 2.03
C MET A 544 -19.09 2.75 1.43
N GLY A 545 -19.88 1.92 2.15
CA GLY A 545 -20.40 0.65 1.67
C GLY A 545 -19.34 -0.46 1.60
N TYR A 546 -18.41 -0.49 2.57
CA TYR A 546 -17.45 -1.59 2.71
C TYR A 546 -17.98 -2.68 3.63
N ASN A 547 -17.72 -3.93 3.23
CA ASN A 547 -17.79 -5.04 4.16
C ASN A 547 -16.52 -5.09 5.03
N TYR A 548 -16.66 -5.44 6.30
CA TYR A 548 -15.53 -5.51 7.22
C TYR A 548 -15.82 -6.41 8.41
N ARG A 549 -14.76 -6.93 9.03
CA ARG A 549 -14.91 -7.71 10.26
C ARG A 549 -15.25 -6.78 11.42
N LYS A 550 -16.41 -7.00 12.04
CA LYS A 550 -16.80 -6.34 13.30
C LYS A 550 -16.24 -7.14 14.47
N ASP A 551 -15.46 -6.49 15.34
CA ASP A 551 -15.10 -7.11 16.62
C ASP A 551 -16.38 -7.32 17.43
N ARG A 552 -16.63 -8.57 17.85
CA ARG A 552 -17.78 -8.96 18.67
C ARG A 552 -17.41 -8.92 20.14
#